data_5553689f56883fa07d748c715ade521d
#
_entry.id   5553689f56883fa07d748c715ade521d
#
_cell.length_a   1.000
_cell.length_b   1.000
_cell.length_c   1.000
_cell.angle_alpha   90.00
_cell.angle_beta   90.00
_cell.angle_gamma   90.00
#
_symmetry.space_group_name_H-M   'P 1'
#
loop_
_entity.id
_entity.type
_entity.pdbx_description
1 polymer ?
#
loop_
_entity_poly.entity_id
_entity_poly.type
_entity_poly.pdbx_seq_one_letter_code
_entity_poly.pdbx_strand_id
1 'polypeptide(L)'
;MFKPTKSLMAAALVACGATMALAQDNKALLDVLIQKGIINADEAKSIQAEAKKSASQVSTVISAKMYVDVSTIDAKTDAGTKVDPSGVGLDLKRFYLGVTHQFDKVWSANLTTDVGYSSATGAVNPFIKTAFVQAKLSPAAIVQVGSAGQPWIPFAEDNYGFRYVENTVTDRLKLGNSADWGVHLLGTSGMVSYNLAAINGGGYKNPTRSKSMDFEGRLSIEPVKGLVFAVGGYNGDLGKDSNTAPAKRTASRFDLLASYNTDKFRIGGEYFSETNWGATASALADSGDGFSVYGQYKFDPRWSVFARYDKSKTSKDQHPNFEDNYFNVGIQCAVIKGVDVSLVWKNDNIDHPTSASMVTSYDELGLFAQVAF
;
A
#
# COMPACT_ATOMS: atom_id res chain seq x y z
N MET A 1 -49.10 14.37 -1.85
CA MET A 1 -48.96 13.36 -0.82
C MET A 1 -49.06 11.98 -1.50
N PHE A 2 -47.92 11.45 -1.94
CA PHE A 2 -47.87 10.13 -2.63
C PHE A 2 -48.04 9.03 -1.59
N LYS A 3 -49.12 8.25 -1.71
CA LYS A 3 -49.28 7.01 -0.93
C LYS A 3 -48.34 5.95 -1.59
N PRO A 4 -47.36 5.39 -0.84
CA PRO A 4 -46.56 4.29 -1.38
C PRO A 4 -47.47 3.09 -1.68
N THR A 5 -47.35 2.53 -2.86
CA THR A 5 -48.06 1.30 -3.24
C THR A 5 -47.62 0.15 -2.35
N LYS A 6 -48.52 -0.77 -2.01
CA LYS A 6 -48.26 -1.90 -1.08
C LYS A 6 -47.05 -2.74 -1.55
N SER A 7 -46.79 -2.79 -2.84
CA SER A 7 -45.62 -3.46 -3.43
C SER A 7 -44.27 -2.80 -3.08
N LEU A 8 -44.22 -1.44 -2.98
CA LEU A 8 -42.99 -0.76 -2.59
C LEU A 8 -42.62 -0.99 -1.10
N MET A 9 -43.64 -1.12 -0.24
CA MET A 9 -43.41 -1.39 1.19
C MET A 9 -42.92 -2.83 1.43
N ALA A 10 -43.39 -3.80 0.63
CA ALA A 10 -42.92 -5.21 0.70
C ALA A 10 -41.47 -5.35 0.20
N ALA A 11 -41.10 -4.61 -0.87
CA ALA A 11 -39.72 -4.58 -1.38
C ALA A 11 -38.73 -3.95 -0.40
N ALA A 12 -39.12 -2.88 0.30
CA ALA A 12 -38.29 -2.22 1.30
C ALA A 12 -38.04 -3.09 2.55
N LEU A 13 -39.01 -3.90 2.96
CA LEU A 13 -38.85 -4.82 4.11
C LEU A 13 -37.92 -6.00 3.80
N VAL A 14 -37.87 -6.47 2.54
CA VAL A 14 -36.99 -7.56 2.11
C VAL A 14 -35.54 -7.07 1.89
N ALA A 15 -35.36 -5.81 1.49
CA ALA A 15 -34.02 -5.22 1.25
C ALA A 15 -33.24 -4.90 2.54
N CYS A 16 -33.93 -4.62 3.67
CA CYS A 16 -33.27 -4.31 4.94
C CYS A 16 -32.75 -5.53 5.73
N GLY A 17 -33.01 -6.76 5.27
CA GLY A 17 -32.68 -8.00 5.99
C GLY A 17 -31.48 -8.80 5.43
N ALA A 18 -30.70 -8.29 4.47
CA ALA A 18 -29.70 -9.06 3.73
C ALA A 18 -28.32 -9.09 4.37
N THR A 19 -28.19 -9.81 5.48
CA THR A 19 -26.92 -10.45 5.86
C THR A 19 -27.00 -11.95 5.48
N MET A 20 -25.85 -12.57 5.14
CA MET A 20 -25.76 -13.91 4.50
C MET A 20 -26.46 -15.09 5.22
N ALA A 21 -27.02 -14.91 6.39
CA ALA A 21 -27.82 -15.93 7.10
C ALA A 21 -29.31 -16.00 6.65
N LEU A 22 -29.79 -15.07 5.81
CA LEU A 22 -31.22 -14.79 5.63
C LEU A 22 -31.77 -15.18 4.25
N ALA A 23 -31.03 -15.85 3.39
CA ALA A 23 -31.58 -16.31 2.09
C ALA A 23 -32.67 -17.39 2.25
N GLN A 24 -32.70 -18.07 3.39
CA GLN A 24 -33.70 -19.10 3.71
C GLN A 24 -34.99 -18.51 4.30
N ASP A 25 -34.90 -17.38 5.04
CA ASP A 25 -36.03 -16.71 5.65
C ASP A 25 -36.91 -15.91 4.68
N ASN A 26 -36.32 -15.41 3.59
CA ASN A 26 -37.07 -14.61 2.60
C ASN A 26 -38.15 -15.40 1.86
N LYS A 27 -37.97 -16.72 1.68
CA LYS A 27 -38.96 -17.57 1.02
C LYS A 27 -40.20 -17.73 1.90
N ALA A 28 -40.00 -18.02 3.18
CA ALA A 28 -41.11 -18.17 4.14
C ALA A 28 -41.91 -16.89 4.28
N LEU A 29 -41.26 -15.71 4.31
CA LEU A 29 -41.93 -14.42 4.36
C LEU A 29 -42.76 -14.17 3.08
N LEU A 30 -42.22 -14.46 1.89
CA LEU A 30 -42.91 -14.29 0.62
C LEU A 30 -44.12 -15.23 0.53
N ASP A 31 -44.01 -16.48 0.98
CA ASP A 31 -45.11 -17.45 1.02
C ASP A 31 -46.25 -16.95 1.95
N VAL A 32 -45.92 -16.36 3.10
CA VAL A 32 -46.91 -15.74 3.99
C VAL A 32 -47.59 -14.54 3.34
N LEU A 33 -46.86 -13.70 2.63
CA LEU A 33 -47.42 -12.53 1.94
C LEU A 33 -48.35 -12.94 0.77
N ILE A 34 -48.03 -14.02 0.04
CA ILE A 34 -48.90 -14.62 -0.96
C ILE A 34 -50.19 -15.16 -0.28
N GLN A 35 -50.03 -15.93 0.79
CA GLN A 35 -51.16 -16.52 1.51
C GLN A 35 -52.13 -15.47 2.07
N LYS A 36 -51.60 -14.30 2.45
CA LYS A 36 -52.40 -13.16 2.92
C LYS A 36 -52.96 -12.30 1.78
N GLY A 37 -52.70 -12.65 0.53
CA GLY A 37 -53.19 -11.90 -0.63
C GLY A 37 -52.57 -10.48 -0.78
N ILE A 38 -51.41 -10.22 -0.13
CA ILE A 38 -50.75 -8.94 -0.16
C ILE A 38 -49.94 -8.78 -1.48
N ILE A 39 -49.34 -9.89 -1.97
CA ILE A 39 -48.66 -10.00 -3.26
C ILE A 39 -49.11 -11.23 -4.00
N ASN A 40 -49.02 -11.26 -5.33
CA ASN A 40 -49.26 -12.45 -6.12
C ASN A 40 -47.97 -13.25 -6.38
N ALA A 41 -48.08 -14.46 -6.96
CA ALA A 41 -46.93 -15.34 -7.20
C ALA A 41 -45.89 -14.75 -8.16
N ASP A 42 -46.32 -13.93 -9.16
CA ASP A 42 -45.38 -13.32 -10.10
C ASP A 42 -44.65 -12.11 -9.49
N GLU A 43 -45.34 -11.35 -8.64
CA GLU A 43 -44.69 -10.31 -7.82
C GLU A 43 -43.66 -10.92 -6.86
N ALA A 44 -43.96 -12.06 -6.22
CA ALA A 44 -43.01 -12.77 -5.36
C ALA A 44 -41.78 -13.25 -6.14
N LYS A 45 -41.94 -13.76 -7.38
CA LYS A 45 -40.84 -14.16 -8.25
C LYS A 45 -39.98 -12.97 -8.66
N SER A 46 -40.59 -11.82 -9.01
CA SER A 46 -39.84 -10.61 -9.35
C SER A 46 -39.07 -10.07 -8.16
N ILE A 47 -39.68 -10.05 -6.96
CA ILE A 47 -39.00 -9.66 -5.71
C ILE A 47 -37.82 -10.60 -5.41
N GLN A 48 -38.00 -11.92 -5.58
CA GLN A 48 -36.90 -12.88 -5.43
C GLN A 48 -35.78 -12.68 -6.44
N ALA A 49 -36.11 -12.38 -7.70
CA ALA A 49 -35.13 -12.12 -8.74
C ALA A 49 -34.34 -10.82 -8.47
N GLU A 50 -35.01 -9.76 -8.02
CA GLU A 50 -34.38 -8.51 -7.59
C GLU A 50 -33.52 -8.68 -6.33
N ALA A 51 -34.01 -9.42 -5.34
CA ALA A 51 -33.25 -9.75 -4.13
C ALA A 51 -31.99 -10.56 -4.45
N LYS A 52 -32.10 -11.57 -5.33
CA LYS A 52 -30.94 -12.33 -5.86
C LYS A 52 -29.95 -11.44 -6.60
N LYS A 53 -30.42 -10.53 -7.44
CA LYS A 53 -29.61 -9.59 -8.19
C LYS A 53 -28.88 -8.59 -7.24
N SER A 54 -29.57 -8.11 -6.22
CA SER A 54 -28.97 -7.28 -5.14
C SER A 54 -27.96 -8.06 -4.31
N ALA A 55 -28.31 -9.26 -3.85
CA ALA A 55 -27.43 -10.13 -3.07
C ALA A 55 -26.16 -10.53 -3.85
N SER A 56 -26.24 -10.68 -5.18
CA SER A 56 -25.08 -10.98 -6.03
C SER A 56 -24.10 -9.81 -6.16
N GLN A 57 -24.47 -8.60 -5.73
CA GLN A 57 -23.62 -7.40 -5.76
C GLN A 57 -22.98 -7.11 -4.40
N VAL A 58 -23.50 -7.70 -3.32
CA VAL A 58 -22.95 -7.59 -1.96
C VAL A 58 -21.95 -8.72 -1.75
N SER A 59 -20.74 -8.40 -1.41
CA SER A 59 -19.71 -9.40 -1.12
C SER A 59 -18.75 -8.91 -0.04
N THR A 60 -18.24 -9.85 0.75
CA THR A 60 -17.15 -9.58 1.69
C THR A 60 -15.99 -10.48 1.33
N VAL A 61 -14.84 -9.87 1.10
CA VAL A 61 -13.59 -10.57 0.82
C VAL A 61 -12.67 -10.37 2.02
N ILE A 62 -12.15 -11.47 2.55
CA ILE A 62 -11.09 -11.46 3.55
C ILE A 62 -9.81 -11.86 2.85
N SER A 63 -8.74 -11.14 3.11
CA SER A 63 -7.41 -11.39 2.56
C SER A 63 -6.37 -11.31 3.68
N ALA A 64 -5.30 -12.07 3.55
CA ALA A 64 -4.14 -11.89 4.40
C ALA A 64 -2.85 -11.92 3.58
N LYS A 65 -1.84 -11.19 4.07
CA LYS A 65 -0.50 -11.22 3.52
C LYS A 65 0.51 -11.07 4.66
N MET A 66 1.45 -12.01 4.74
CA MET A 66 2.50 -12.04 5.75
C MET A 66 3.87 -11.99 5.08
N TYR A 67 4.78 -11.22 5.65
CA TYR A 67 6.20 -11.20 5.31
C TYR A 67 7.00 -11.60 6.53
N VAL A 68 7.81 -12.61 6.39
CA VAL A 68 8.63 -13.17 7.47
C VAL A 68 10.00 -13.53 6.93
N ASP A 69 11.01 -13.40 7.76
CA ASP A 69 12.35 -13.91 7.44
C ASP A 69 13.02 -14.56 8.63
N VAL A 70 14.01 -15.36 8.30
CA VAL A 70 15.04 -15.89 9.23
C VAL A 70 16.37 -15.49 8.63
N SER A 71 17.09 -14.61 9.30
CA SER A 71 18.31 -14.03 8.78
C SER A 71 19.43 -13.93 9.82
N THR A 72 20.64 -13.77 9.33
CA THR A 72 21.81 -13.32 10.10
C THR A 72 22.19 -11.93 9.61
N ILE A 73 22.37 -11.00 10.55
CA ILE A 73 22.72 -9.62 10.30
C ILE A 73 24.07 -9.29 10.93
N ASP A 74 24.93 -8.59 10.20
CA ASP A 74 26.17 -7.98 10.69
C ASP A 74 26.12 -6.48 10.40
N ALA A 75 25.77 -5.68 11.43
CA ALA A 75 25.63 -4.24 11.35
C ALA A 75 26.77 -3.57 12.12
N LYS A 76 27.45 -2.61 11.50
CA LYS A 76 28.60 -1.90 12.06
C LYS A 76 28.52 -0.40 11.89
N THR A 77 29.09 0.34 12.83
CA THR A 77 29.40 1.76 12.70
C THR A 77 30.65 1.97 11.85
N ASP A 78 30.95 3.21 11.48
CA ASP A 78 32.16 3.61 10.74
C ASP A 78 33.46 3.20 11.46
N ALA A 79 33.46 3.17 12.81
CA ALA A 79 34.57 2.67 13.61
C ALA A 79 34.70 1.12 13.63
N GLY A 80 33.85 0.41 12.89
CA GLY A 80 33.82 -1.06 12.85
C GLY A 80 33.18 -1.70 14.08
N THR A 81 32.57 -0.93 14.97
CA THR A 81 31.88 -1.45 16.15
C THR A 81 30.55 -2.10 15.75
N LYS A 82 30.39 -3.37 16.16
CA LYS A 82 29.17 -4.13 15.94
C LYS A 82 28.03 -3.57 16.81
N VAL A 83 26.87 -3.36 16.20
CA VAL A 83 25.70 -2.74 16.84
C VAL A 83 24.41 -3.48 16.48
N ASP A 84 23.30 -3.17 17.16
CA ASP A 84 21.98 -3.64 16.79
C ASP A 84 21.62 -3.14 15.36
N PRO A 85 20.98 -4.01 14.55
CA PRO A 85 20.34 -5.29 14.86
C PRO A 85 21.21 -6.54 14.58
N SER A 86 22.53 -6.51 14.82
CA SER A 86 23.41 -7.66 14.54
C SER A 86 22.98 -8.91 15.31
N GLY A 87 23.02 -10.05 14.63
CA GLY A 87 22.69 -11.35 15.21
C GLY A 87 21.92 -12.26 14.27
N VAL A 88 21.36 -13.32 14.82
CA VAL A 88 20.48 -14.26 14.11
C VAL A 88 19.08 -14.12 14.69
N GLY A 89 18.09 -13.99 13.84
CA GLY A 89 16.71 -13.79 14.28
C GLY A 89 15.67 -14.32 13.29
N LEU A 90 14.42 -14.36 13.79
CA LEU A 90 13.22 -14.52 12.98
C LEU A 90 12.41 -13.26 13.14
N ASP A 91 12.10 -12.60 12.01
CA ASP A 91 11.38 -11.35 11.99
C ASP A 91 10.04 -11.48 11.26
N LEU A 92 8.98 -11.00 11.91
CA LEU A 92 7.69 -10.75 11.27
C LEU A 92 7.65 -9.30 10.78
N LYS A 93 7.97 -9.10 9.51
CA LYS A 93 8.05 -7.75 8.92
C LYS A 93 6.69 -7.10 8.75
N ARG A 94 5.69 -7.87 8.30
CA ARG A 94 4.32 -7.42 8.04
C ARG A 94 3.32 -8.55 8.23
N PHE A 95 2.15 -8.19 8.73
CA PHE A 95 0.99 -9.08 8.76
C PHE A 95 -0.27 -8.28 8.43
N TYR A 96 -0.57 -8.22 7.14
CA TYR A 96 -1.79 -7.58 6.66
C TYR A 96 -2.97 -8.54 6.80
N LEU A 97 -4.02 -8.09 7.49
CA LEU A 97 -5.33 -8.72 7.47
C LEU A 97 -6.31 -7.71 6.92
N GLY A 98 -6.84 -8.00 5.73
CA GLY A 98 -7.73 -7.12 4.98
C GLY A 98 -9.16 -7.64 4.94
N VAL A 99 -10.12 -6.74 5.09
CA VAL A 99 -11.54 -6.98 4.85
C VAL A 99 -12.03 -5.92 3.88
N THR A 100 -12.55 -6.35 2.74
CA THR A 100 -13.23 -5.48 1.79
C THR A 100 -14.68 -5.89 1.68
N HIS A 101 -15.60 -4.96 1.96
CA HIS A 101 -17.02 -5.18 1.81
C HIS A 101 -17.55 -4.33 0.66
N GLN A 102 -18.17 -5.00 -0.31
CA GLN A 102 -18.88 -4.36 -1.43
C GLN A 102 -20.35 -4.25 -1.07
N PHE A 103 -20.88 -3.03 -0.94
CA PHE A 103 -22.29 -2.77 -0.64
C PHE A 103 -23.16 -2.88 -1.88
N ASP A 104 -22.65 -2.35 -3.01
CA ASP A 104 -23.29 -2.38 -4.33
C ASP A 104 -22.24 -2.18 -5.43
N LYS A 105 -22.65 -1.87 -6.66
CA LYS A 105 -21.72 -1.64 -7.80
C LYS A 105 -20.83 -0.41 -7.64
N VAL A 106 -21.25 0.55 -6.82
CA VAL A 106 -20.57 1.85 -6.63
C VAL A 106 -19.80 1.87 -5.32
N TRP A 107 -20.42 1.44 -4.22
CA TRP A 107 -19.92 1.65 -2.88
C TRP A 107 -19.24 0.41 -2.29
N SER A 108 -18.08 0.63 -1.72
CA SER A 108 -17.37 -0.39 -0.93
C SER A 108 -16.66 0.27 0.26
N ALA A 109 -16.28 -0.55 1.24
CA ALA A 109 -15.42 -0.16 2.34
C ALA A 109 -14.27 -1.16 2.45
N ASN A 110 -13.10 -0.66 2.86
CA ASN A 110 -11.91 -1.46 3.13
C ASN A 110 -11.41 -1.18 4.54
N LEU A 111 -10.96 -2.24 5.19
CA LEU A 111 -10.15 -2.18 6.40
C LEU A 111 -8.97 -3.14 6.23
N THR A 112 -7.75 -2.64 6.39
CA THR A 112 -6.55 -3.47 6.47
C THR A 112 -5.77 -3.11 7.72
N THR A 113 -5.51 -4.10 8.56
CA THR A 113 -4.59 -3.98 9.69
C THR A 113 -3.20 -4.46 9.33
N ASP A 114 -2.21 -3.99 10.06
CA ASP A 114 -0.82 -4.45 10.02
C ASP A 114 -0.31 -4.58 11.45
N VAL A 115 0.89 -5.10 11.64
CA VAL A 115 1.52 -5.23 12.96
C VAL A 115 2.82 -4.45 13.03
N GLY A 116 3.15 -3.98 14.22
CA GLY A 116 4.42 -3.35 14.53
C GLY A 116 4.96 -3.80 15.88
N TYR A 117 6.24 -4.06 15.95
CA TYR A 117 6.92 -4.33 17.21
C TYR A 117 7.18 -3.03 17.95
N SER A 118 6.90 -3.02 19.24
CA SER A 118 7.22 -1.91 20.15
C SER A 118 8.29 -2.36 21.12
N SER A 119 9.49 -1.81 21.00
CA SER A 119 10.59 -2.07 21.93
C SER A 119 10.28 -1.59 23.35
N ALA A 120 9.47 -0.53 23.50
CA ALA A 120 9.09 0.00 24.79
C ALA A 120 8.19 -0.94 25.62
N THR A 121 7.38 -1.75 24.96
CA THR A 121 6.44 -2.70 25.60
C THR A 121 6.82 -4.16 25.41
N GLY A 122 7.78 -4.45 24.53
CA GLY A 122 8.14 -5.81 24.13
C GLY A 122 7.00 -6.56 23.42
N ALA A 123 6.05 -5.83 22.83
CA ALA A 123 4.84 -6.40 22.25
C ALA A 123 4.71 -6.13 20.76
N VAL A 124 4.08 -7.06 20.06
CA VAL A 124 3.59 -6.85 18.69
C VAL A 124 2.20 -6.23 18.76
N ASN A 125 2.07 -5.00 18.28
CA ASN A 125 0.83 -4.24 18.34
C ASN A 125 0.18 -4.18 16.94
N PRO A 126 -1.09 -4.56 16.81
CA PRO A 126 -1.84 -4.33 15.57
C PRO A 126 -2.20 -2.85 15.44
N PHE A 127 -2.17 -2.34 14.21
CA PHE A 127 -2.63 -0.99 13.89
C PHE A 127 -3.35 -0.97 12.54
N ILE A 128 -4.12 0.08 12.29
CA ILE A 128 -4.81 0.29 11.02
C ILE A 128 -3.82 0.83 9.99
N LYS A 129 -3.67 0.13 8.87
CA LYS A 129 -2.92 0.60 7.71
C LYS A 129 -3.83 1.34 6.73
N THR A 130 -4.94 0.71 6.32
CA THR A 130 -5.97 1.35 5.50
C THR A 130 -7.35 1.19 6.12
N ALA A 131 -8.16 2.24 6.04
CA ALA A 131 -9.56 2.24 6.44
C ALA A 131 -10.27 3.33 5.64
N PHE A 132 -10.97 2.96 4.57
CA PHE A 132 -11.62 3.94 3.70
C PHE A 132 -12.95 3.44 3.16
N VAL A 133 -13.80 4.39 2.80
CA VAL A 133 -14.97 4.17 1.96
C VAL A 133 -14.62 4.57 0.53
N GLN A 134 -15.07 3.79 -0.42
CA GLN A 134 -14.83 4.01 -1.85
C GLN A 134 -16.12 4.15 -2.62
N ALA A 135 -16.17 5.13 -3.52
CA ALA A 135 -17.19 5.27 -4.55
C ALA A 135 -16.55 5.06 -5.94
N LYS A 136 -16.89 3.95 -6.61
CA LYS A 136 -16.49 3.67 -7.99
C LYS A 136 -17.54 4.19 -8.95
N LEU A 137 -17.38 5.43 -9.40
CA LEU A 137 -18.31 6.08 -10.34
C LEU A 137 -18.14 5.53 -11.76
N SER A 138 -16.90 5.23 -12.14
CA SER A 138 -16.51 4.58 -13.39
C SER A 138 -15.11 3.99 -13.25
N PRO A 139 -14.59 3.21 -14.23
CA PRO A 139 -13.17 2.80 -14.22
C PRO A 139 -12.19 3.99 -14.21
N ALA A 140 -12.60 5.12 -14.80
CA ALA A 140 -11.81 6.34 -14.87
C ALA A 140 -12.02 7.29 -13.67
N ALA A 141 -12.95 7.00 -12.75
CA ALA A 141 -13.25 7.89 -11.63
C ALA A 141 -13.66 7.07 -10.40
N ILE A 142 -12.72 6.91 -9.49
CA ILE A 142 -12.88 6.23 -8.21
C ILE A 142 -12.45 7.22 -7.12
N VAL A 143 -13.31 7.44 -6.13
CA VAL A 143 -13.02 8.30 -4.98
C VAL A 143 -12.88 7.43 -3.75
N GLN A 144 -11.83 7.64 -2.96
CA GLN A 144 -11.64 7.00 -1.66
C GLN A 144 -11.51 8.09 -0.59
N VAL A 145 -12.14 7.86 0.57
CA VAL A 145 -12.10 8.78 1.71
C VAL A 145 -11.75 7.98 2.96
N GLY A 146 -10.67 8.37 3.62
CA GLY A 146 -10.13 7.69 4.80
C GLY A 146 -8.63 7.45 4.68
N SER A 147 -8.09 6.44 5.37
CA SER A 147 -6.71 6.01 5.19
C SER A 147 -6.62 5.07 3.98
N ALA A 148 -6.02 5.53 2.90
CA ALA A 148 -5.89 4.78 1.65
C ALA A 148 -4.45 4.76 1.14
N GLY A 149 -4.18 3.89 0.16
CA GLY A 149 -2.87 3.75 -0.46
C GLY A 149 -2.41 5.02 -1.16
N GLN A 150 -1.21 5.48 -0.84
CA GLN A 150 -0.59 6.65 -1.47
C GLN A 150 -0.34 6.42 -2.96
N PRO A 151 -0.29 7.51 -3.77
CA PRO A 151 -0.09 7.43 -5.20
C PRO A 151 1.18 6.73 -5.67
N TRP A 152 2.33 6.95 -4.98
CA TRP A 152 3.64 6.48 -5.46
C TRP A 152 4.09 5.14 -4.88
N ILE A 153 4.31 5.05 -3.57
CA ILE A 153 4.95 3.88 -2.95
C ILE A 153 4.27 2.55 -3.28
N PRO A 154 2.94 2.37 -3.12
CA PRO A 154 2.29 1.11 -3.47
C PRO A 154 2.43 0.76 -4.95
N PHE A 155 2.43 1.76 -5.82
CA PHE A 155 2.62 1.57 -7.26
C PHE A 155 4.05 1.11 -7.59
N ALA A 156 5.05 1.70 -6.98
CA ALA A 156 6.45 1.29 -7.13
C ALA A 156 6.67 -0.13 -6.58
N GLU A 157 6.07 -0.47 -5.41
CA GLU A 157 6.10 -1.81 -4.81
C GLU A 157 5.55 -2.89 -5.76
N ASP A 158 4.43 -2.62 -6.44
CA ASP A 158 3.79 -3.55 -7.39
C ASP A 158 4.68 -3.78 -8.62
N ASN A 159 5.36 -2.74 -9.10
CA ASN A 159 6.30 -2.83 -10.22
C ASN A 159 7.59 -3.55 -9.82
N TYR A 160 8.11 -3.31 -8.63
CA TYR A 160 9.30 -3.99 -8.09
C TYR A 160 9.01 -5.49 -7.80
N GLY A 161 7.92 -5.80 -7.10
CA GLY A 161 7.44 -7.16 -6.86
C GLY A 161 8.15 -7.97 -5.78
N PHE A 162 9.20 -7.45 -5.14
CA PHE A 162 9.95 -8.11 -4.06
C PHE A 162 9.84 -7.34 -2.74
N ARG A 163 8.66 -6.76 -2.48
CA ARG A 163 8.39 -5.99 -1.27
C ARG A 163 8.61 -6.78 0.03
N TYR A 164 8.44 -8.11 -0.02
CA TYR A 164 8.69 -8.98 1.12
C TYR A 164 10.18 -9.14 1.44
N VAL A 165 11.05 -8.93 0.45
CA VAL A 165 12.50 -8.87 0.62
C VAL A 165 12.90 -7.50 1.17
N GLU A 166 12.56 -6.42 0.44
CA GLU A 166 12.90 -5.06 0.83
C GLU A 166 11.89 -4.03 0.32
N ASN A 167 11.78 -2.91 1.03
CA ASN A 167 11.03 -1.74 0.63
C ASN A 167 11.58 -1.15 -0.69
N THR A 168 10.78 -0.48 -1.51
CA THR A 168 11.28 0.32 -2.64
C THR A 168 12.20 1.44 -2.14
N VAL A 169 12.99 2.04 -3.02
CA VAL A 169 14.01 3.03 -2.61
C VAL A 169 13.39 4.21 -1.85
N THR A 170 12.27 4.74 -2.31
CA THR A 170 11.58 5.86 -1.65
C THR A 170 10.99 5.47 -0.29
N ASP A 171 10.48 4.22 -0.14
CA ASP A 171 9.98 3.70 1.14
C ASP A 171 11.14 3.34 2.11
N ARG A 172 12.25 2.76 1.61
CA ARG A 172 13.44 2.43 2.40
C ARG A 172 14.06 3.70 3.00
N LEU A 173 14.17 4.74 2.22
CA LEU A 173 14.71 6.04 2.63
C LEU A 173 13.69 6.91 3.40
N LYS A 174 12.46 6.40 3.64
CA LYS A 174 11.37 7.11 4.34
C LYS A 174 10.98 8.43 3.66
N LEU A 175 11.06 8.45 2.33
CA LEU A 175 10.64 9.60 1.51
C LEU A 175 9.15 9.53 1.14
N GLY A 176 8.32 9.01 2.01
CA GLY A 176 6.87 8.89 1.88
C GLY A 176 6.29 7.83 2.81
N ASN A 177 4.99 7.65 2.70
CA ASN A 177 4.24 6.62 3.39
C ASN A 177 3.50 5.77 2.36
N SER A 178 3.28 4.48 2.63
CA SER A 178 2.51 3.62 1.73
C SER A 178 1.00 3.84 1.83
N ALA A 179 0.51 4.53 2.88
CA ALA A 179 -0.88 4.95 3.03
C ALA A 179 -0.96 6.21 3.90
N ASP A 180 -2.02 7.00 3.73
CA ASP A 180 -2.29 8.17 4.58
C ASP A 180 -3.80 8.48 4.62
N TRP A 181 -4.19 9.31 5.57
CA TRP A 181 -5.55 9.78 5.77
C TRP A 181 -5.85 10.96 4.85
N GLY A 182 -6.93 10.85 4.06
CA GLY A 182 -7.30 11.91 3.14
C GLY A 182 -8.38 11.52 2.16
N VAL A 183 -8.38 12.22 1.03
CA VAL A 183 -9.26 11.98 -0.11
C VAL A 183 -8.38 11.65 -1.32
N HIS A 184 -8.69 10.54 -1.97
CA HIS A 184 -7.98 10.08 -3.16
C HIS A 184 -8.95 10.04 -4.35
N LEU A 185 -8.48 10.49 -5.50
CA LEU A 185 -9.14 10.35 -6.80
C LEU A 185 -8.22 9.55 -7.70
N LEU A 186 -8.66 8.38 -8.11
CA LEU A 186 -7.86 7.48 -8.95
C LEU A 186 -8.70 6.89 -10.07
N GLY A 187 -8.03 6.43 -11.11
CA GLY A 187 -8.72 5.82 -12.23
C GLY A 187 -7.80 5.38 -13.35
N THR A 188 -8.41 4.67 -14.30
CA THR A 188 -7.75 4.19 -15.52
C THR A 188 -8.63 4.43 -16.73
N SER A 189 -8.05 4.96 -17.81
CA SER A 189 -8.70 5.18 -19.09
C SER A 189 -7.74 4.78 -20.23
N GLY A 190 -8.07 3.71 -20.95
CA GLY A 190 -7.17 3.13 -21.94
C GLY A 190 -5.85 2.71 -21.32
N MET A 191 -4.74 3.20 -21.87
CA MET A 191 -3.39 2.93 -21.39
C MET A 191 -2.94 3.82 -20.22
N VAL A 192 -3.75 4.82 -19.83
CA VAL A 192 -3.38 5.82 -18.82
C VAL A 192 -4.03 5.48 -17.49
N SER A 193 -3.27 5.52 -16.39
CA SER A 193 -3.80 5.48 -15.04
C SER A 193 -3.25 6.63 -14.19
N TYR A 194 -4.04 7.06 -13.20
CA TYR A 194 -3.67 8.14 -12.31
C TYR A 194 -4.14 7.88 -10.88
N ASN A 195 -3.48 8.52 -9.92
CA ASN A 195 -3.91 8.62 -8.53
C ASN A 195 -3.50 10.00 -8.01
N LEU A 196 -4.45 10.76 -7.48
CA LEU A 196 -4.26 12.08 -6.88
C LEU A 196 -4.78 12.02 -5.46
N ALA A 197 -4.04 12.56 -4.51
CA ALA A 197 -4.40 12.51 -3.10
C ALA A 197 -4.21 13.88 -2.43
N ALA A 198 -5.18 14.27 -1.62
CA ALA A 198 -5.09 15.34 -0.65
C ALA A 198 -5.15 14.70 0.74
N ILE A 199 -4.08 14.80 1.52
CA ILE A 199 -3.79 13.96 2.67
C ILE A 199 -3.32 14.77 3.87
N ASN A 200 -3.33 14.15 5.05
CA ASN A 200 -2.81 14.78 6.27
C ASN A 200 -1.28 14.91 6.28
N GLY A 201 -0.54 14.11 5.49
CA GLY A 201 0.92 14.14 5.39
C GLY A 201 1.69 13.39 6.47
N GLY A 202 1.06 13.06 7.60
CA GLY A 202 1.71 12.36 8.71
C GLY A 202 1.79 10.84 8.57
N GLY A 203 1.18 10.28 7.52
CA GLY A 203 1.08 8.85 7.29
C GLY A 203 -0.01 8.16 8.13
N TYR A 204 -0.31 6.93 7.78
CA TYR A 204 -1.41 6.16 8.39
C TYR A 204 -1.26 5.90 9.90
N LYS A 205 -0.04 5.90 10.43
CA LYS A 205 0.24 5.74 11.88
C LYS A 205 0.06 7.02 12.68
N ASN A 206 -0.02 8.16 12.02
CA ASN A 206 -0.07 9.46 12.65
C ASN A 206 -1.18 10.34 12.05
N PRO A 207 -2.46 10.05 12.36
CA PRO A 207 -3.62 10.79 11.83
C PRO A 207 -3.78 12.15 12.50
N THR A 208 -2.73 12.93 12.57
CA THR A 208 -2.74 14.26 13.20
C THR A 208 -3.32 15.32 12.26
N ARG A 209 -3.80 16.43 12.84
CA ARG A 209 -4.22 17.62 12.10
C ARG A 209 -3.05 18.59 11.97
N SER A 210 -2.82 19.07 10.75
CA SER A 210 -1.93 20.17 10.41
C SER A 210 -2.73 21.39 9.95
N LYS A 211 -2.07 22.51 9.68
CA LYS A 211 -2.70 23.72 9.16
C LYS A 211 -3.12 23.59 7.70
N SER A 212 -2.42 22.74 6.94
CA SER A 212 -2.63 22.49 5.51
C SER A 212 -2.79 21.01 5.25
N MET A 213 -3.33 20.66 4.10
CA MET A 213 -3.23 19.32 3.55
C MET A 213 -2.04 19.22 2.61
N ASP A 214 -1.42 18.05 2.60
CA ASP A 214 -0.36 17.73 1.67
C ASP A 214 -0.97 17.12 0.39
N PHE A 215 -0.26 17.21 -0.72
CA PHE A 215 -0.72 16.70 -2.01
C PHE A 215 0.30 15.72 -2.58
N GLU A 216 -0.18 14.57 -3.03
CA GLU A 216 0.61 13.62 -3.79
C GLU A 216 -0.15 13.22 -5.06
N GLY A 217 0.60 13.01 -6.16
CA GLY A 217 0.02 12.64 -7.43
C GLY A 217 0.91 11.69 -8.20
N ARG A 218 0.29 10.82 -9.01
CA ARG A 218 0.95 9.96 -9.98
C ARG A 218 0.14 9.88 -11.26
N LEU A 219 0.85 9.95 -12.39
CA LEU A 219 0.34 9.61 -13.72
C LEU A 219 1.20 8.48 -14.28
N SER A 220 0.59 7.47 -14.89
CA SER A 220 1.33 6.40 -15.56
C SER A 220 0.68 6.00 -16.88
N ILE A 221 1.50 5.47 -17.78
CA ILE A 221 1.05 4.90 -19.05
C ILE A 221 1.60 3.48 -19.21
N GLU A 222 0.78 2.59 -19.76
CA GLU A 222 1.12 1.23 -20.17
C GLU A 222 0.85 1.09 -21.68
N PRO A 223 1.79 1.55 -22.55
CA PRO A 223 1.57 1.57 -24.00
C PRO A 223 1.49 0.18 -24.63
N VAL A 224 2.16 -0.78 -24.04
CA VAL A 224 2.04 -2.21 -24.35
C VAL A 224 2.03 -2.99 -23.04
N LYS A 225 1.37 -4.14 -23.01
CA LYS A 225 1.22 -4.96 -21.82
C LYS A 225 2.56 -5.19 -21.10
N GLY A 226 2.61 -4.78 -19.84
CA GLY A 226 3.76 -4.91 -18.96
C GLY A 226 4.82 -3.82 -19.08
N LEU A 227 4.79 -2.94 -20.09
CA LEU A 227 5.70 -1.79 -20.20
C LEU A 227 5.03 -0.57 -19.58
N VAL A 228 5.56 -0.12 -18.45
CA VAL A 228 5.01 0.97 -17.65
C VAL A 228 6.01 2.11 -17.57
N PHE A 229 5.52 3.34 -17.78
CA PHE A 229 6.21 4.58 -17.44
C PHE A 229 5.33 5.39 -16.50
N ALA A 230 5.93 5.96 -15.45
CA ALA A 230 5.20 6.78 -14.50
C ALA A 230 6.00 8.00 -14.07
N VAL A 231 5.27 9.05 -13.77
CA VAL A 231 5.75 10.25 -13.10
C VAL A 231 4.91 10.49 -11.86
N GLY A 232 5.55 10.86 -10.76
CA GLY A 232 4.92 11.19 -9.49
C GLY A 232 5.45 12.49 -8.91
N GLY A 233 4.75 12.98 -7.90
CA GLY A 233 5.19 14.14 -7.15
C GLY A 233 4.43 14.30 -5.85
N TYR A 234 5.10 14.93 -4.89
CA TYR A 234 4.57 15.26 -3.57
C TYR A 234 4.90 16.72 -3.25
N ASN A 235 4.00 17.38 -2.54
CA ASN A 235 4.23 18.72 -1.98
C ASN A 235 3.41 18.88 -0.69
N GLY A 236 4.08 19.24 0.41
CA GLY A 236 3.43 19.46 1.70
C GLY A 236 4.39 19.57 2.86
N ASP A 237 3.84 19.58 4.07
CA ASP A 237 4.60 19.83 5.30
C ASP A 237 4.81 18.56 6.14
N LEU A 238 4.55 17.39 5.56
CA LEU A 238 4.68 16.06 6.20
C LEU A 238 3.87 15.94 7.51
N GLY A 239 2.70 16.61 7.56
CA GLY A 239 1.86 16.70 8.74
C GLY A 239 2.50 17.44 9.93
N LYS A 240 3.59 18.18 9.73
CA LYS A 240 4.36 18.85 10.79
C LYS A 240 3.99 20.32 11.00
N ASP A 241 3.17 20.92 10.13
CA ASP A 241 2.73 22.32 10.26
C ASP A 241 1.55 22.43 11.23
N SER A 242 1.82 22.74 12.47
CA SER A 242 0.83 22.91 13.54
C SER A 242 0.96 24.27 14.24
N ASN A 243 0.01 24.58 15.14
CA ASN A 243 0.08 25.80 15.95
C ASN A 243 1.21 25.79 16.98
N THR A 244 1.62 24.60 17.41
CA THR A 244 2.67 24.40 18.42
C THR A 244 4.05 24.19 17.80
N ALA A 245 4.11 23.66 16.60
CA ALA A 245 5.36 23.38 15.88
C ALA A 245 5.14 23.67 14.38
N PRO A 246 5.13 24.96 13.97
CA PRO A 246 4.94 25.33 12.58
C PRO A 246 6.12 24.86 11.73
N ALA A 247 5.83 24.31 10.56
CA ALA A 247 6.84 24.01 9.57
C ALA A 247 7.49 25.30 9.08
N LYS A 248 8.79 25.24 8.85
CA LYS A 248 9.57 26.38 8.31
C LYS A 248 9.78 26.25 6.81
N ARG A 249 9.64 25.03 6.29
CA ARG A 249 9.88 24.67 4.88
C ARG A 249 8.91 23.62 4.43
N THR A 250 8.48 23.74 3.20
CA THR A 250 7.65 22.75 2.52
C THR A 250 8.56 21.66 1.93
N ALA A 251 8.20 20.41 2.15
CA ALA A 251 8.85 19.28 1.50
C ALA A 251 8.26 19.08 0.11
N SER A 252 9.09 18.71 -0.84
CA SER A 252 8.64 18.27 -2.16
C SER A 252 9.40 17.02 -2.61
N ARG A 253 8.78 16.22 -3.47
CA ARG A 253 9.41 15.07 -4.13
C ARG A 253 8.91 14.98 -5.56
N PHE A 254 9.81 14.65 -6.46
CA PHE A 254 9.54 14.29 -7.85
C PHE A 254 10.03 12.87 -8.07
N ASP A 255 9.23 12.06 -8.75
CA ASP A 255 9.47 10.64 -8.95
C ASP A 255 9.32 10.25 -10.43
N LEU A 256 10.18 9.34 -10.91
CA LEU A 256 10.07 8.68 -12.20
C LEU A 256 10.20 7.17 -12.02
N LEU A 257 9.42 6.40 -12.79
CA LEU A 257 9.53 4.95 -12.85
C LEU A 257 9.39 4.48 -14.29
N ALA A 258 10.24 3.54 -14.68
CA ALA A 258 10.09 2.76 -15.89
C ALA A 258 10.25 1.28 -15.54
N SER A 259 9.32 0.43 -16.00
CA SER A 259 9.43 -1.02 -15.79
C SER A 259 8.88 -1.79 -16.97
N TYR A 260 9.44 -2.99 -17.21
CA TYR A 260 8.90 -3.93 -18.16
C TYR A 260 8.80 -5.32 -17.53
N ASN A 261 7.54 -5.78 -17.38
CA ASN A 261 7.20 -7.03 -16.72
C ASN A 261 6.57 -8.00 -17.71
N THR A 262 7.17 -9.17 -17.84
CA THR A 262 6.69 -10.29 -18.66
C THR A 262 6.55 -11.55 -17.82
N ASP A 263 6.08 -12.64 -18.42
CA ASP A 263 6.02 -13.94 -17.73
C ASP A 263 7.42 -14.49 -17.38
N LYS A 264 8.47 -14.08 -18.13
CA LYS A 264 9.84 -14.58 -17.95
C LYS A 264 10.76 -13.63 -17.21
N PHE A 265 10.59 -12.33 -17.39
CA PHE A 265 11.48 -11.36 -16.76
C PHE A 265 10.74 -10.11 -16.31
N ARG A 266 11.29 -9.47 -15.33
CA ARG A 266 10.95 -8.13 -14.86
C ARG A 266 12.23 -7.33 -14.84
N ILE A 267 12.17 -6.12 -15.35
CA ILE A 267 13.26 -5.14 -15.27
C ILE A 267 12.63 -3.77 -15.03
N GLY A 268 13.25 -2.97 -14.19
CA GLY A 268 12.76 -1.62 -13.95
C GLY A 268 13.73 -0.77 -13.20
N GLY A 269 13.40 0.50 -13.10
CA GLY A 269 14.11 1.48 -12.32
C GLY A 269 13.20 2.59 -11.83
N GLU A 270 13.59 3.17 -10.72
CA GLU A 270 12.96 4.29 -10.05
C GLU A 270 14.00 5.38 -9.85
N TYR A 271 13.64 6.64 -10.06
CA TYR A 271 14.42 7.82 -9.73
C TYR A 271 13.57 8.73 -8.88
N PHE A 272 14.17 9.35 -7.88
CA PHE A 272 13.56 10.40 -7.11
C PHE A 272 14.48 11.60 -6.95
N SER A 273 13.88 12.76 -6.76
CA SER A 273 14.54 13.98 -6.30
C SER A 273 13.64 14.62 -5.25
N GLU A 274 14.20 15.06 -4.15
CA GLU A 274 13.46 15.63 -3.02
C GLU A 274 14.08 16.94 -2.54
N THR A 275 13.25 17.75 -1.87
CA THR A 275 13.67 19.00 -1.23
C THR A 275 13.03 19.07 0.14
N ASN A 276 13.83 19.39 1.16
CA ASN A 276 13.43 19.61 2.55
C ASN A 276 12.71 18.42 3.23
N TRP A 277 12.83 17.19 2.73
CA TRP A 277 12.10 16.05 3.28
C TRP A 277 12.45 15.80 4.76
N GLY A 278 13.74 15.80 5.09
CA GLY A 278 14.25 15.77 6.46
C GLY A 278 14.24 17.13 7.19
N ALA A 279 14.00 18.22 6.48
CA ALA A 279 14.29 19.59 6.91
C ALA A 279 13.06 20.49 7.07
N THR A 280 11.82 19.97 7.07
CA THR A 280 10.59 20.79 7.20
C THR A 280 10.57 21.65 8.46
N ALA A 281 11.11 21.18 9.57
CA ALA A 281 11.24 21.93 10.82
C ALA A 281 12.60 22.67 10.96
N SER A 282 13.51 22.53 9.99
CA SER A 282 14.85 23.13 10.02
C SER A 282 14.86 24.57 9.52
N ALA A 283 15.78 25.39 10.04
CA ALA A 283 16.11 26.69 9.48
C ALA A 283 16.94 26.59 8.19
N LEU A 284 17.64 25.48 7.98
CA LEU A 284 18.45 25.21 6.80
C LEU A 284 17.66 24.36 5.80
N ALA A 285 17.78 24.68 4.53
CA ALA A 285 17.26 23.84 3.45
C ALA A 285 18.14 22.61 3.28
N ASP A 286 17.55 21.57 2.71
CA ASP A 286 18.28 20.39 2.26
C ASP A 286 17.61 19.82 1.00
N SER A 287 18.38 19.08 0.22
CA SER A 287 17.90 18.40 -0.98
C SER A 287 18.55 17.04 -1.12
N GLY A 288 17.91 16.18 -1.89
CA GLY A 288 18.42 14.86 -2.16
C GLY A 288 17.95 14.30 -3.48
N ASP A 289 18.62 13.27 -3.95
CA ASP A 289 18.21 12.47 -5.09
C ASP A 289 18.76 11.05 -4.99
N GLY A 290 18.22 10.18 -5.81
CA GLY A 290 18.70 8.82 -5.91
C GLY A 290 17.94 8.01 -6.93
N PHE A 291 18.41 6.80 -7.14
CA PHE A 291 17.76 5.87 -8.06
C PHE A 291 17.84 4.44 -7.54
N SER A 292 16.97 3.61 -8.07
CA SER A 292 16.95 2.16 -7.93
C SER A 292 16.89 1.52 -9.31
N VAL A 293 17.63 0.44 -9.52
CA VAL A 293 17.48 -0.44 -10.67
C VAL A 293 17.31 -1.87 -10.18
N TYR A 294 16.40 -2.60 -10.79
CA TYR A 294 16.11 -3.97 -10.37
C TYR A 294 15.80 -4.87 -11.56
N GLY A 295 16.02 -6.16 -11.36
CA GLY A 295 15.71 -7.16 -12.37
C GLY A 295 15.38 -8.52 -11.75
N GLN A 296 14.58 -9.29 -12.49
CA GLN A 296 14.25 -10.69 -12.19
C GLN A 296 14.28 -11.47 -13.51
N TYR A 297 14.78 -12.69 -13.47
CA TYR A 297 14.68 -13.66 -14.56
C TYR A 297 14.15 -15.00 -14.06
N LYS A 298 13.04 -15.46 -14.63
CA LYS A 298 12.45 -16.79 -14.37
C LYS A 298 13.05 -17.80 -15.35
N PHE A 299 13.88 -18.68 -14.84
CA PHE A 299 14.51 -19.74 -15.63
C PHE A 299 13.71 -21.06 -15.57
N ASP A 300 12.78 -21.18 -14.63
CA ASP A 300 11.85 -22.29 -14.44
C ASP A 300 10.48 -21.73 -13.98
N PRO A 301 9.34 -22.42 -14.18
CA PRO A 301 8.03 -21.96 -13.73
C PRO A 301 7.95 -21.61 -12.23
N ARG A 302 8.79 -22.23 -11.39
CA ARG A 302 8.85 -22.00 -9.94
C ARG A 302 10.06 -21.20 -9.50
N TRP A 303 11.13 -21.13 -10.31
CA TRP A 303 12.41 -20.57 -9.88
C TRP A 303 12.76 -19.30 -10.65
N SER A 304 13.23 -18.32 -9.93
CA SER A 304 13.77 -17.09 -10.52
C SER A 304 14.97 -16.61 -9.72
N VAL A 305 15.82 -15.83 -10.39
CA VAL A 305 16.86 -15.02 -9.75
C VAL A 305 16.49 -13.56 -9.88
N PHE A 306 16.87 -12.75 -8.90
CA PHE A 306 16.63 -11.31 -8.90
C PHE A 306 17.79 -10.57 -8.26
N ALA A 307 17.93 -9.31 -8.62
CA ALA A 307 18.86 -8.37 -8.01
C ALA A 307 18.31 -6.95 -8.05
N ARG A 308 18.79 -6.11 -7.13
CA ARG A 308 18.48 -4.68 -7.07
C ARG A 308 19.69 -3.92 -6.56
N TYR A 309 19.90 -2.72 -7.09
CA TYR A 309 20.88 -1.75 -6.64
C TYR A 309 20.24 -0.38 -6.50
N ASP A 310 20.45 0.26 -5.34
CA ASP A 310 20.06 1.64 -5.09
C ASP A 310 21.29 2.48 -4.81
N LYS A 311 21.24 3.74 -5.23
CA LYS A 311 22.22 4.75 -4.88
C LYS A 311 21.50 6.05 -4.57
N SER A 312 21.84 6.70 -3.44
CA SER A 312 21.19 7.94 -3.07
C SER A 312 22.08 8.90 -2.28
N LYS A 313 21.76 10.19 -2.41
CA LYS A 313 22.29 11.30 -1.62
C LYS A 313 21.13 12.10 -1.08
N THR A 314 20.73 11.84 0.15
CA THR A 314 19.51 12.41 0.77
C THR A 314 19.78 13.69 1.57
N SER A 315 21.00 14.24 1.53
CA SER A 315 21.37 15.48 2.24
C SER A 315 22.52 16.18 1.49
N LYS A 316 22.24 16.73 0.32
CA LYS A 316 23.23 17.29 -0.59
C LYS A 316 23.72 18.67 -0.14
N ASP A 317 22.89 19.43 0.57
CA ASP A 317 23.21 20.78 1.01
C ASP A 317 23.85 20.81 2.39
N GLN A 318 23.37 19.96 3.32
CA GLN A 318 23.89 19.92 4.68
C GLN A 318 25.03 18.90 4.86
N HIS A 319 24.97 17.77 4.14
CA HIS A 319 25.97 16.69 4.18
C HIS A 319 26.32 16.20 2.75
N PRO A 320 27.03 17.02 1.93
CA PRO A 320 27.21 16.78 0.51
C PRO A 320 27.96 15.49 0.15
N ASN A 321 28.72 14.95 1.10
CA ASN A 321 29.46 13.71 0.90
C ASN A 321 28.70 12.48 1.40
N PHE A 322 27.54 12.64 2.09
CA PHE A 322 26.72 11.52 2.53
C PHE A 322 26.15 10.79 1.34
N GLU A 323 26.42 9.50 1.26
CA GLU A 323 25.96 8.62 0.18
C GLU A 323 25.53 7.26 0.74
N ASP A 324 24.39 6.78 0.30
CA ASP A 324 23.82 5.47 0.65
C ASP A 324 23.83 4.57 -0.59
N ASN A 325 24.45 3.40 -0.46
CA ASN A 325 24.61 2.39 -1.53
C ASN A 325 24.02 1.06 -1.04
N TYR A 326 22.86 0.69 -1.56
CA TYR A 326 22.17 -0.55 -1.22
C TYR A 326 22.19 -1.55 -2.38
N PHE A 327 22.38 -2.81 -2.04
CA PHE A 327 22.32 -3.91 -2.99
C PHE A 327 21.61 -5.13 -2.40
N ASN A 328 20.84 -5.85 -3.21
CA ASN A 328 20.40 -7.20 -2.89
C ASN A 328 20.46 -8.12 -4.11
N VAL A 329 20.66 -9.42 -3.83
CA VAL A 329 20.56 -10.48 -4.82
C VAL A 329 19.94 -11.72 -4.16
N GLY A 330 19.09 -12.41 -4.91
CA GLY A 330 18.43 -13.60 -4.36
C GLY A 330 17.97 -14.58 -5.42
N ILE A 331 17.68 -15.78 -4.94
CA ILE A 331 16.98 -16.83 -5.69
C ILE A 331 15.62 -17.06 -5.03
N GLN A 332 14.55 -17.02 -5.82
CA GLN A 332 13.17 -17.21 -5.38
C GLN A 332 12.63 -18.55 -5.85
N CYS A 333 11.90 -19.23 -4.98
CA CYS A 333 11.06 -20.37 -5.28
C CYS A 333 9.58 -20.03 -5.02
N ALA A 334 8.74 -20.09 -6.04
CA ALA A 334 7.28 -20.09 -5.89
C ALA A 334 6.86 -21.52 -5.45
N VAL A 335 6.71 -21.74 -4.14
CA VAL A 335 6.46 -23.04 -3.55
C VAL A 335 5.09 -23.58 -3.93
N ILE A 336 4.07 -22.75 -3.72
CA ILE A 336 2.68 -22.95 -4.16
C ILE A 336 2.08 -21.58 -4.47
N LYS A 337 0.87 -21.54 -5.05
CA LYS A 337 0.15 -20.27 -5.26
C LYS A 337 0.00 -19.53 -3.93
N GLY A 338 0.49 -18.30 -3.87
CA GLY A 338 0.43 -17.44 -2.70
C GLY A 338 1.57 -17.64 -1.68
N VAL A 339 2.53 -18.54 -1.94
CA VAL A 339 3.70 -18.76 -1.07
C VAL A 339 4.98 -18.70 -1.88
N ASP A 340 5.76 -17.65 -1.65
CA ASP A 340 7.09 -17.46 -2.22
C ASP A 340 8.15 -17.49 -1.12
N VAL A 341 9.28 -18.12 -1.39
CA VAL A 341 10.43 -18.17 -0.49
C VAL A 341 11.69 -17.78 -1.28
N SER A 342 12.52 -16.95 -0.70
CA SER A 342 13.78 -16.51 -1.33
C SER A 342 14.95 -16.64 -0.37
N LEU A 343 16.06 -17.16 -0.86
CA LEU A 343 17.37 -16.98 -0.22
C LEU A 343 17.96 -15.68 -0.76
N VAL A 344 18.31 -14.76 0.13
CA VAL A 344 18.72 -13.39 -0.24
C VAL A 344 19.93 -12.97 0.55
N TRP A 345 20.89 -12.35 -0.12
CA TRP A 345 21.92 -11.54 0.49
C TRP A 345 21.64 -10.07 0.19
N LYS A 346 21.75 -9.22 1.24
CA LYS A 346 21.62 -7.77 1.18
C LYS A 346 22.87 -7.13 1.74
N ASN A 347 23.25 -6.01 1.15
CA ASN A 347 24.32 -5.15 1.65
C ASN A 347 23.87 -3.69 1.55
N ASP A 348 24.09 -2.92 2.61
CA ASP A 348 23.83 -1.49 2.67
C ASP A 348 25.06 -0.80 3.23
N ASN A 349 25.63 0.15 2.48
CA ASN A 349 26.83 0.89 2.87
C ASN A 349 26.55 2.39 2.79
N ILE A 350 26.88 3.08 3.88
CA ILE A 350 26.75 4.52 3.99
C ILE A 350 28.15 5.13 4.09
N ASP A 351 28.48 5.95 3.11
CA ASP A 351 29.70 6.74 3.09
C ASP A 351 29.49 8.09 3.79
N HIS A 352 30.48 8.55 4.53
CA HIS A 352 30.48 9.83 5.26
C HIS A 352 29.27 10.00 6.18
N PRO A 353 29.13 9.16 7.22
CA PRO A 353 28.00 9.18 8.13
C PRO A 353 27.88 10.52 8.86
N THR A 354 26.65 10.92 9.14
CA THR A 354 26.35 12.19 9.85
C THR A 354 26.50 12.09 11.36
N SER A 355 26.73 10.88 11.87
CA SER A 355 26.93 10.60 13.30
C SER A 355 27.78 9.35 13.49
N ALA A 356 28.64 9.35 14.51
CA ALA A 356 29.49 8.19 14.83
C ALA A 356 28.72 6.93 15.26
N SER A 357 27.46 7.07 15.68
CA SER A 357 26.59 5.94 16.06
C SER A 357 25.77 5.41 14.90
N MET A 358 25.85 6.02 13.71
CA MET A 358 25.13 5.55 12.54
C MET A 358 25.67 4.18 12.09
N VAL A 359 24.75 3.28 11.71
CA VAL A 359 25.12 2.04 11.02
C VAL A 359 25.58 2.43 9.62
N THR A 360 26.83 2.11 9.30
CA THR A 360 27.44 2.43 8.00
C THR A 360 27.69 1.23 7.13
N SER A 361 27.68 0.03 7.72
CA SER A 361 27.76 -1.24 7.00
C SER A 361 26.74 -2.19 7.56
N TYR A 362 25.92 -2.73 6.69
CA TYR A 362 24.85 -3.68 7.01
C TYR A 362 24.88 -4.83 6.00
N ASP A 363 25.19 -6.02 6.48
CA ASP A 363 25.13 -7.24 5.70
C ASP A 363 24.05 -8.15 6.29
N GLU A 364 23.16 -8.66 5.43
CA GLU A 364 22.09 -9.58 5.83
C GLU A 364 22.03 -10.77 4.86
N LEU A 365 22.11 -12.00 5.39
CA LEU A 365 21.86 -13.23 4.65
C LEU A 365 20.70 -13.98 5.30
N GLY A 366 19.67 -14.29 4.53
CA GLY A 366 18.49 -14.94 5.12
C GLY A 366 17.56 -15.60 4.12
N LEU A 367 16.59 -16.32 4.68
CA LEU A 367 15.42 -16.83 3.99
C LEU A 367 14.25 -15.87 4.24
N PHE A 368 13.73 -15.31 3.17
CA PHE A 368 12.60 -14.37 3.17
C PHE A 368 11.39 -15.05 2.57
N ALA A 369 10.23 -14.91 3.19
CA ALA A 369 9.01 -15.52 2.69
C ALA A 369 7.84 -14.53 2.67
N GLN A 370 6.98 -14.68 1.67
CA GLN A 370 5.64 -14.12 1.69
C GLN A 370 4.60 -15.22 1.61
N VAL A 371 3.51 -15.02 2.36
CA VAL A 371 2.31 -15.86 2.29
C VAL A 371 1.12 -14.93 2.05
N ALA A 372 0.30 -15.23 1.04
CA ALA A 372 -0.88 -14.44 0.70
C ALA A 372 -2.05 -15.35 0.29
N PHE A 373 -3.25 -15.01 0.75
CA PHE A 373 -4.50 -15.69 0.39
C PHE A 373 -5.69 -14.74 0.35
#